data_daccf8f70e6ca144c430ad8c9d4cdd2b
#
_entry.id   daccf8f70e6ca144c430ad8c9d4cdd2b
#
_cell.length_a   1.000
_cell.length_b   1.000
_cell.length_c   1.000
_cell.angle_alpha   90.00
_cell.angle_beta   90.00
_cell.angle_gamma   90.00
#
_symmetry.space_group_name_H-M   'P 1'
#
loop_
_entity.id
_entity.type
_entity.pdbx_description
1 polymer ?
#
loop_
_entity_poly.entity_id
_entity_poly.type
_entity_poly.pdbx_seq_one_letter_code
_entity_poly.pdbx_strand_id
1 'polypeptide(L)'
;MKSLQALFGGTFDPVHYGHLKPVETLANLIGLTRVTIIPNNVPPHRPQPEANSVQRKHMLELAIADKPLFTLDERELKRNAPSYTAQTLKEWRQEQGPDVPLAFIIGQDSLLTFPAWYEYETILDNAHLIVCRRPGYPLEMAQPQYQQWLEDHLTHNPEDLHLQPAGKIYLAETPWFNISATIIRERLQNGESCEDLLPEPVLTYINQQGLYR
;
A
#
# COMPACT_ATOMS: atom_id res chain seq x y z
N MET A 1 -23.52 -2.02 11.28
CA MET A 1 -22.67 -1.11 10.47
C MET A 1 -21.76 -1.96 9.60
N LYS A 2 -21.53 -1.54 8.35
CA LYS A 2 -20.50 -2.17 7.51
C LYS A 2 -19.13 -1.76 8.04
N SER A 3 -18.20 -2.72 8.21
CA SER A 3 -16.85 -2.42 8.71
C SER A 3 -16.01 -1.72 7.65
N LEU A 4 -15.10 -0.83 8.07
CA LEU A 4 -14.11 -0.21 7.20
C LEU A 4 -13.27 -1.28 6.51
N GLN A 5 -13.25 -1.24 5.18
CA GLN A 5 -12.36 -2.04 4.35
C GLN A 5 -11.12 -1.23 3.99
N ALA A 6 -9.96 -1.84 4.03
CA ALA A 6 -8.72 -1.19 3.66
C ALA A 6 -8.00 -1.95 2.54
N LEU A 7 -7.52 -1.21 1.55
CA LEU A 7 -6.74 -1.70 0.44
C LEU A 7 -5.31 -1.17 0.55
N PHE A 8 -4.34 -2.02 0.27
CA PHE A 8 -2.93 -1.67 0.29
C PHE A 8 -2.27 -2.07 -1.02
N GLY A 9 -2.05 -1.09 -1.89
CA GLY A 9 -1.42 -1.27 -3.19
C GLY A 9 0.10 -1.19 -3.14
N GLY A 10 0.76 -1.83 -4.08
CA GLY A 10 2.21 -1.74 -4.23
C GLY A 10 2.76 -2.67 -5.30
N THR A 11 4.05 -2.51 -5.59
CA THR A 11 4.77 -3.39 -6.52
C THR A 11 5.24 -4.67 -5.83
N PHE A 12 5.72 -4.56 -4.58
CA PHE A 12 6.20 -5.68 -3.76
C PHE A 12 7.27 -6.52 -4.48
N ASP A 13 8.41 -5.93 -4.73
CA ASP A 13 9.51 -6.51 -5.52
C ASP A 13 10.87 -6.48 -4.76
N PRO A 14 11.00 -7.24 -3.65
CA PRO A 14 10.03 -8.10 -2.98
C PRO A 14 9.17 -7.38 -1.91
N VAL A 15 8.16 -8.07 -1.40
CA VAL A 15 7.48 -7.71 -0.13
C VAL A 15 8.47 -7.79 1.03
N HIS A 16 8.36 -6.87 2.00
CA HIS A 16 9.27 -6.79 3.14
C HIS A 16 8.59 -6.21 4.40
N TYR A 17 9.29 -6.24 5.52
CA TYR A 17 8.75 -5.73 6.79
C TYR A 17 8.42 -4.25 6.80
N GLY A 18 9.09 -3.44 5.97
CA GLY A 18 8.73 -2.03 5.78
C GLY A 18 7.35 -1.83 5.13
N HIS A 19 6.81 -2.85 4.43
CA HIS A 19 5.42 -2.87 3.97
C HIS A 19 4.46 -3.36 5.07
N LEU A 20 4.77 -4.48 5.71
CA LEU A 20 3.83 -5.21 6.56
C LEU A 20 3.67 -4.60 7.95
N LYS A 21 4.77 -4.30 8.63
CA LYS A 21 4.76 -3.85 10.04
C LYS A 21 4.05 -2.52 10.27
N PRO A 22 4.25 -1.46 9.43
CA PRO A 22 3.47 -0.22 9.56
C PRO A 22 1.97 -0.45 9.41
N VAL A 23 1.55 -1.31 8.50
CA VAL A 23 0.13 -1.62 8.26
C VAL A 23 -0.46 -2.43 9.41
N GLU A 24 0.28 -3.36 10.01
CA GLU A 24 -0.13 -4.09 11.23
C GLU A 24 -0.34 -3.12 12.39
N THR A 25 0.58 -2.17 12.59
CA THR A 25 0.43 -1.12 13.61
C THR A 25 -0.78 -0.24 13.34
N LEU A 26 -0.94 0.21 12.10
CA LEU A 26 -2.08 0.99 11.66
C LEU A 26 -3.41 0.27 11.94
N ALA A 27 -3.49 -1.01 11.62
CA ALA A 27 -4.70 -1.81 11.83
C ALA A 27 -5.13 -1.84 13.28
N ASN A 28 -4.17 -1.99 14.21
CA ASN A 28 -4.44 -1.91 15.65
C ASN A 28 -4.87 -0.50 16.07
N LEU A 29 -4.29 0.53 15.50
CA LEU A 29 -4.52 1.92 15.89
C LEU A 29 -5.93 2.40 15.53
N ILE A 30 -6.45 1.99 14.37
CA ILE A 30 -7.74 2.45 13.84
C ILE A 30 -8.81 1.37 13.76
N GLY A 31 -8.54 0.17 14.29
CA GLY A 31 -9.53 -0.91 14.36
C GLY A 31 -9.81 -1.60 13.03
N LEU A 32 -8.80 -1.79 12.16
CA LEU A 32 -8.95 -2.61 10.96
C LEU A 32 -8.88 -4.09 11.32
N THR A 33 -9.84 -4.85 10.83
CA THR A 33 -9.87 -6.31 10.98
C THR A 33 -9.36 -7.04 9.75
N ARG A 34 -9.29 -6.34 8.62
CA ARG A 34 -8.82 -6.87 7.33
C ARG A 34 -8.17 -5.79 6.49
N VAL A 35 -7.05 -6.13 5.88
CA VAL A 35 -6.36 -5.34 4.86
C VAL A 35 -6.16 -6.21 3.63
N THR A 36 -6.65 -5.74 2.48
CA THR A 36 -6.47 -6.45 1.21
C THR A 36 -5.26 -5.87 0.48
N ILE A 37 -4.24 -6.69 0.26
CA ILE A 37 -3.06 -6.33 -0.52
C ILE A 37 -3.39 -6.48 -2.01
N ILE A 38 -3.09 -5.45 -2.79
CA ILE A 38 -3.33 -5.41 -4.24
C ILE A 38 -1.98 -5.17 -4.94
N PRO A 39 -1.25 -6.23 -5.34
CA PRO A 39 -0.04 -6.06 -6.11
C PRO A 39 -0.35 -5.59 -7.52
N ASN A 40 0.40 -4.59 -8.01
CA ASN A 40 0.27 -4.12 -9.39
C ASN A 40 0.96 -5.07 -10.39
N ASN A 41 0.50 -5.06 -11.65
CA ASN A 41 1.18 -5.76 -12.74
C ASN A 41 2.22 -4.85 -13.39
N VAL A 42 1.76 -3.75 -13.96
CA VAL A 42 2.60 -2.75 -14.64
C VAL A 42 2.51 -1.44 -13.86
N PRO A 43 3.54 -1.06 -13.10
CA PRO A 43 3.53 0.21 -12.38
C PRO A 43 3.59 1.38 -13.38
N PRO A 44 2.67 2.37 -13.29
CA PRO A 44 2.56 3.44 -14.30
C PRO A 44 3.74 4.41 -14.30
N HIS A 45 4.47 4.51 -13.19
CA HIS A 45 5.52 5.52 -12.97
C HIS A 45 6.86 4.93 -12.50
N ARG A 46 7.05 3.61 -12.65
CA ARG A 46 8.26 2.92 -12.20
C ARG A 46 8.77 1.96 -13.28
N PRO A 47 10.07 1.59 -13.24
CA PRO A 47 10.59 0.51 -14.05
C PRO A 47 9.81 -0.79 -13.84
N GLN A 48 9.88 -1.69 -14.83
CA GLN A 48 9.32 -3.03 -14.66
C GLN A 48 9.97 -3.73 -13.46
N PRO A 49 9.18 -4.48 -12.67
CA PRO A 49 9.72 -5.27 -11.57
C PRO A 49 10.74 -6.31 -12.07
N GLU A 50 11.74 -6.63 -11.25
CA GLU A 50 12.70 -7.68 -11.56
C GLU A 50 12.07 -9.08 -11.43
N ALA A 51 11.27 -9.29 -10.38
CA ALA A 51 10.45 -10.48 -10.26
C ALA A 51 9.16 -10.34 -11.08
N ASN A 52 8.77 -11.38 -11.80
CA ASN A 52 7.52 -11.37 -12.54
C ASN A 52 6.28 -11.40 -11.61
N SER A 53 5.09 -11.21 -12.19
CA SER A 53 3.84 -11.14 -11.43
C SER A 53 3.54 -12.42 -10.63
N VAL A 54 3.87 -13.58 -11.16
CA VAL A 54 3.66 -14.88 -10.49
C VAL A 54 4.58 -15.01 -9.27
N GLN A 55 5.85 -14.64 -9.43
CA GLN A 55 6.84 -14.66 -8.37
C GLN A 55 6.49 -13.67 -7.24
N ARG A 56 6.09 -12.44 -7.58
CA ARG A 56 5.69 -11.42 -6.61
C ARG A 56 4.43 -11.82 -5.84
N LYS A 57 3.45 -12.39 -6.54
CA LYS A 57 2.26 -12.98 -5.90
C LYS A 57 2.65 -14.06 -4.90
N HIS A 58 3.48 -15.01 -5.30
CA HIS A 58 3.89 -16.11 -4.43
C HIS A 58 4.65 -15.63 -3.20
N MET A 59 5.54 -14.65 -3.35
CA MET A 59 6.22 -14.02 -2.21
C MET A 59 5.23 -13.37 -1.24
N LEU A 60 4.19 -12.70 -1.74
CA LEU A 60 3.13 -12.14 -0.90
C LEU A 60 2.35 -13.24 -0.15
N GLU A 61 1.95 -14.32 -0.83
CA GLU A 61 1.28 -15.47 -0.21
C GLU A 61 2.10 -16.06 0.93
N LEU A 62 3.42 -16.21 0.74
CA LEU A 62 4.33 -16.68 1.78
C LEU A 62 4.44 -15.67 2.95
N ALA A 63 4.48 -14.38 2.64
CA ALA A 63 4.64 -13.32 3.64
C ALA A 63 3.44 -13.17 4.57
N ILE A 64 2.24 -13.53 4.10
CA ILE A 64 0.98 -13.33 4.85
C ILE A 64 0.32 -14.64 5.30
N ALA A 65 0.95 -15.79 5.07
CA ALA A 65 0.37 -17.11 5.34
C ALA A 65 -0.07 -17.30 6.81
N ASP A 66 0.64 -16.70 7.75
CA ASP A 66 0.37 -16.74 9.19
C ASP A 66 -0.26 -15.44 9.73
N LYS A 67 -0.70 -14.54 8.85
CA LYS A 67 -1.18 -13.19 9.19
C LYS A 67 -2.64 -13.01 8.78
N PRO A 68 -3.61 -13.32 9.66
CA PRO A 68 -5.04 -13.27 9.33
C PRO A 68 -5.56 -11.86 8.99
N LEU A 69 -4.82 -10.80 9.34
CA LEU A 69 -5.13 -9.43 8.96
C LEU A 69 -5.16 -9.25 7.43
N PHE A 70 -4.25 -9.94 6.72
CA PHE A 70 -4.03 -9.70 5.30
C PHE A 70 -4.77 -10.70 4.42
N THR A 71 -5.30 -10.20 3.32
CA THR A 71 -5.80 -10.97 2.17
C THR A 71 -5.18 -10.45 0.89
N LEU A 72 -5.21 -11.23 -0.19
CA LEU A 72 -4.64 -10.87 -1.48
C LEU A 72 -5.73 -10.71 -2.53
N ASP A 73 -5.68 -9.64 -3.31
CA ASP A 73 -6.51 -9.43 -4.50
C ASP A 73 -5.62 -9.31 -5.73
N GLU A 74 -5.86 -10.15 -6.73
CA GLU A 74 -5.03 -10.28 -7.92
C GLU A 74 -5.53 -9.45 -9.12
N ARG A 75 -6.56 -8.63 -8.96
CA ARG A 75 -7.21 -7.94 -10.08
C ARG A 75 -6.24 -7.14 -10.95
N GLU A 76 -5.28 -6.43 -10.33
CA GLU A 76 -4.29 -5.66 -11.07
C GLU A 76 -3.23 -6.54 -11.74
N LEU A 77 -2.88 -7.69 -11.15
CA LEU A 77 -1.96 -8.64 -11.78
C LEU A 77 -2.52 -9.25 -13.08
N LYS A 78 -3.85 -9.32 -13.19
CA LYS A 78 -4.55 -9.86 -14.36
C LYS A 78 -4.77 -8.84 -15.48
N ARG A 79 -4.47 -7.56 -15.24
CA ARG A 79 -4.60 -6.51 -16.26
C ARG A 79 -3.36 -6.48 -17.16
N ASN A 80 -3.60 -6.36 -18.47
CA ASN A 80 -2.55 -6.13 -19.47
C ASN A 80 -2.34 -4.63 -19.76
N ALA A 81 -2.60 -3.78 -18.76
CA ALA A 81 -2.54 -2.31 -18.84
C ALA A 81 -1.94 -1.75 -17.54
N PRO A 82 -1.49 -0.49 -17.52
CA PRO A 82 -1.04 0.16 -16.30
C PRO A 82 -2.08 0.07 -15.19
N SER A 83 -1.62 -0.18 -13.95
CA SER A 83 -2.47 -0.30 -12.77
C SER A 83 -2.70 1.08 -12.16
N TYR A 84 -3.85 1.69 -12.47
CA TYR A 84 -4.24 2.97 -11.88
C TYR A 84 -5.14 2.76 -10.67
N THR A 85 -4.78 3.37 -9.54
CA THR A 85 -5.55 3.29 -8.28
C THR A 85 -6.99 3.77 -8.46
N ALA A 86 -7.21 4.87 -9.18
CA ALA A 86 -8.55 5.38 -9.47
C ALA A 86 -9.46 4.33 -10.12
N GLN A 87 -8.95 3.59 -11.10
CA GLN A 87 -9.71 2.53 -11.76
C GLN A 87 -10.01 1.36 -10.79
N THR A 88 -9.02 0.92 -10.04
CA THR A 88 -9.17 -0.17 -9.06
C THR A 88 -10.22 0.17 -8.00
N LEU A 89 -10.23 1.40 -7.50
CA LEU A 89 -11.22 1.85 -6.53
C LEU A 89 -12.62 1.96 -7.11
N LYS A 90 -12.76 2.41 -8.36
CA LYS A 90 -14.06 2.42 -9.06
C LYS A 90 -14.63 1.00 -9.20
N GLU A 91 -13.82 0.03 -9.60
CA GLU A 91 -14.23 -1.39 -9.69
C GLU A 91 -14.62 -1.93 -8.31
N TRP A 92 -13.81 -1.68 -7.29
CA TRP A 92 -14.12 -2.10 -5.93
C TRP A 92 -15.44 -1.51 -5.43
N ARG A 93 -15.67 -0.24 -5.71
CA ARG A 93 -16.90 0.47 -5.34
C ARG A 93 -18.12 -0.13 -6.04
N GLN A 94 -18.00 -0.51 -7.30
CA GLN A 94 -19.08 -1.19 -8.06
C GLN A 94 -19.44 -2.56 -7.45
N GLU A 95 -18.45 -3.30 -6.96
CA GLU A 95 -18.64 -4.61 -6.35
C GLU A 95 -19.25 -4.53 -4.94
N GLN A 96 -18.77 -3.60 -4.12
CA GLN A 96 -19.14 -3.50 -2.70
C GLN A 96 -20.31 -2.56 -2.42
N GLY A 97 -20.64 -1.70 -3.35
CA GLY A 97 -21.69 -0.68 -3.23
C GLY A 97 -21.20 0.66 -2.69
N PRO A 98 -22.04 1.72 -2.78
CA PRO A 98 -21.64 3.10 -2.51
C PRO A 98 -21.42 3.42 -1.02
N ASP A 99 -22.04 2.65 -0.12
CA ASP A 99 -22.12 2.98 1.31
C ASP A 99 -21.09 2.24 2.19
N VAL A 100 -20.25 1.39 1.60
CA VAL A 100 -19.23 0.66 2.37
C VAL A 100 -18.06 1.59 2.66
N PRO A 101 -17.67 1.83 3.93
CA PRO A 101 -16.46 2.55 4.24
C PRO A 101 -15.25 1.85 3.61
N LEU A 102 -14.51 2.57 2.80
CA LEU A 102 -13.34 2.07 2.07
C LEU A 102 -12.17 3.03 2.23
N ALA A 103 -10.99 2.50 2.52
CA ALA A 103 -9.76 3.27 2.58
C ALA A 103 -8.68 2.66 1.68
N PHE A 104 -7.81 3.52 1.16
CA PHE A 104 -6.60 3.13 0.45
C PHE A 104 -5.38 3.58 1.26
N ILE A 105 -4.50 2.64 1.59
CA ILE A 105 -3.32 2.87 2.42
C ILE A 105 -2.14 3.22 1.52
N ILE A 106 -1.47 4.32 1.82
CA ILE A 106 -0.26 4.79 1.14
C ILE A 106 0.82 5.21 2.15
N GLY A 107 2.06 5.26 1.70
CA GLY A 107 3.15 5.91 2.45
C GLY A 107 3.18 7.43 2.24
N GLN A 108 3.88 8.14 3.11
CA GLN A 108 4.04 9.60 3.02
C GLN A 108 4.63 10.06 1.68
N ASP A 109 5.62 9.35 1.14
CA ASP A 109 6.24 9.71 -0.15
C ASP A 109 5.23 9.65 -1.31
N SER A 110 4.29 8.70 -1.23
CA SER A 110 3.21 8.58 -2.22
C SER A 110 2.21 9.73 -2.12
N LEU A 111 1.93 10.23 -0.92
CA LEU A 111 1.07 11.41 -0.74
C LEU A 111 1.70 12.66 -1.37
N LEU A 112 3.02 12.86 -1.21
CA LEU A 112 3.71 14.02 -1.77
C LEU A 112 3.67 14.07 -3.31
N THR A 113 3.54 12.90 -3.96
CA THR A 113 3.41 12.78 -5.41
C THR A 113 1.97 12.50 -5.88
N PHE A 114 1.04 12.42 -4.95
CA PHE A 114 -0.36 12.03 -5.21
C PHE A 114 -1.06 12.89 -6.28
N PRO A 115 -0.85 14.23 -6.35
CA PRO A 115 -1.46 15.05 -7.40
C PRO A 115 -1.04 14.69 -8.83
N ALA A 116 0.05 13.93 -9.01
CA ALA A 116 0.48 13.40 -10.31
C ALA A 116 -0.17 12.06 -10.68
N TRP A 117 -0.96 11.47 -9.79
CA TRP A 117 -1.63 10.20 -10.06
C TRP A 117 -2.81 10.39 -11.01
N TYR A 118 -3.01 9.39 -11.86
CA TYR A 118 -4.12 9.40 -12.80
C TYR A 118 -5.46 9.56 -12.08
N GLU A 119 -6.23 10.58 -12.46
CA GLU A 119 -7.53 10.93 -11.86
C GLU A 119 -7.49 11.01 -10.31
N TYR A 120 -6.44 11.61 -9.73
CA TYR A 120 -6.24 11.61 -8.27
C TYR A 120 -7.42 12.19 -7.48
N GLU A 121 -8.12 13.18 -8.03
CA GLU A 121 -9.29 13.78 -7.38
C GLU A 121 -10.43 12.78 -7.19
N THR A 122 -10.63 11.86 -8.15
CA THR A 122 -11.68 10.84 -8.08
C THR A 122 -11.37 9.73 -7.07
N ILE A 123 -10.15 9.64 -6.58
CA ILE A 123 -9.76 8.66 -5.57
C ILE A 123 -10.51 8.92 -4.28
N LEU A 124 -10.58 10.18 -3.82
CA LEU A 124 -11.32 10.55 -2.62
C LEU A 124 -12.85 10.45 -2.77
N ASP A 125 -13.37 10.48 -3.99
CA ASP A 125 -14.79 10.19 -4.24
C ASP A 125 -15.14 8.72 -3.95
N ASN A 126 -14.15 7.83 -4.05
CA ASN A 126 -14.34 6.38 -3.94
C ASN A 126 -13.80 5.78 -2.64
N ALA A 127 -12.83 6.40 -2.00
CA ALA A 127 -12.19 5.89 -0.79
C ALA A 127 -11.65 7.02 0.09
N HIS A 128 -11.40 6.72 1.35
CA HIS A 128 -10.50 7.50 2.19
C HIS A 128 -9.05 7.24 1.80
N LEU A 129 -8.15 8.15 2.14
CA LEU A 129 -6.70 7.90 2.16
C LEU A 129 -6.21 7.75 3.58
N ILE A 130 -5.49 6.69 3.86
CA ILE A 130 -4.73 6.52 5.09
C ILE A 130 -3.26 6.60 4.74
N VAL A 131 -2.57 7.57 5.32
CA VAL A 131 -1.16 7.85 5.06
C VAL A 131 -0.32 7.39 6.23
N CYS A 132 0.53 6.40 6.01
CA CYS A 132 1.54 6.00 6.99
C CYS A 132 2.67 7.06 6.98
N ARG A 133 2.73 7.86 8.04
CA ARG A 133 3.73 8.94 8.18
C ARG A 133 5.09 8.39 8.56
N ARG A 134 6.13 9.12 8.13
CA ARG A 134 7.50 8.94 8.60
C ARG A 134 7.75 9.87 9.80
N PRO A 135 8.02 9.35 11.00
CA PRO A 135 8.38 10.19 12.12
C PRO A 135 9.59 11.09 11.83
N GLY A 136 9.49 12.37 12.18
CA GLY A 136 10.56 13.33 11.98
C GLY A 136 10.72 13.91 10.56
N TYR A 137 9.90 13.48 9.59
CA TYR A 137 9.89 14.06 8.25
C TYR A 137 8.70 15.01 8.11
N PRO A 138 8.92 16.25 7.63
CA PRO A 138 7.84 17.20 7.40
C PRO A 138 6.91 16.68 6.30
N LEU A 139 5.62 16.96 6.46
CA LEU A 139 4.62 16.71 5.45
C LEU A 139 4.17 18.05 4.88
N GLU A 140 4.77 18.46 3.78
CA GLU A 140 4.46 19.70 3.09
C GLU A 140 4.30 19.41 1.60
N MET A 141 3.14 19.75 1.06
CA MET A 141 2.84 19.57 -0.36
C MET A 141 3.61 20.59 -1.20
N ALA A 142 4.04 20.19 -2.40
CA ALA A 142 4.90 21.01 -3.26
C ALA A 142 4.27 22.35 -3.73
N GLN A 143 2.95 22.44 -3.71
CA GLN A 143 2.21 23.63 -4.16
C GLN A 143 1.08 23.98 -3.19
N PRO A 144 0.78 25.30 -2.98
CA PRO A 144 -0.23 25.74 -2.03
C PRO A 144 -1.63 25.15 -2.27
N GLN A 145 -2.04 24.95 -3.53
CA GLN A 145 -3.33 24.35 -3.85
C GLN A 145 -3.44 22.89 -3.39
N TYR A 146 -2.35 22.14 -3.46
CA TYR A 146 -2.33 20.75 -2.98
C TYR A 146 -2.25 20.68 -1.44
N GLN A 147 -1.61 21.65 -0.82
CA GLN A 147 -1.63 21.79 0.63
C GLN A 147 -3.04 22.10 1.12
N GLN A 148 -3.74 23.02 0.48
CA GLN A 148 -5.13 23.34 0.79
C GLN A 148 -6.05 22.13 0.56
N TRP A 149 -5.89 21.42 -0.57
CA TRP A 149 -6.62 20.18 -0.83
C TRP A 149 -6.43 19.13 0.27
N LEU A 150 -5.19 18.95 0.75
CA LEU A 150 -4.90 18.06 1.86
C LEU A 150 -5.64 18.51 3.13
N GLU A 151 -5.54 19.77 3.50
CA GLU A 151 -6.16 20.36 4.69
C GLU A 151 -7.69 20.26 4.67
N ASP A 152 -8.32 20.48 3.53
CA ASP A 152 -9.77 20.40 3.36
C ASP A 152 -10.33 18.97 3.58
N HIS A 153 -9.51 17.95 3.37
CA HIS A 153 -9.91 16.55 3.51
C HIS A 153 -9.40 15.87 4.78
N LEU A 154 -8.54 16.54 5.57
CA LEU A 154 -7.98 15.96 6.78
C LEU A 154 -9.04 15.61 7.81
N THR A 155 -8.89 14.47 8.44
CA THR A 155 -9.52 14.17 9.73
C THR A 155 -8.47 13.75 10.75
N HIS A 156 -8.69 14.16 11.98
CA HIS A 156 -7.88 13.73 13.13
C HIS A 156 -8.59 12.65 13.96
N ASN A 157 -9.84 12.33 13.60
CA ASN A 157 -10.62 11.31 14.26
C ASN A 157 -10.74 10.07 13.37
N PRO A 158 -10.11 8.92 13.73
CA PRO A 158 -10.19 7.70 12.94
C PRO A 158 -11.61 7.13 12.82
N GLU A 159 -12.53 7.47 13.72
CA GLU A 159 -13.94 7.07 13.63
C GLU A 159 -14.63 7.59 12.36
N ASP A 160 -14.21 8.73 11.83
CA ASP A 160 -14.76 9.27 10.59
C ASP A 160 -14.58 8.32 9.41
N LEU A 161 -13.50 7.53 9.42
CA LEU A 161 -13.22 6.52 8.40
C LEU A 161 -14.20 5.36 8.44
N HIS A 162 -14.77 5.06 9.62
CA HIS A 162 -15.75 3.99 9.80
C HIS A 162 -17.19 4.47 9.51
N LEU A 163 -17.47 5.75 9.72
CA LEU A 163 -18.82 6.33 9.62
C LEU A 163 -19.16 6.82 8.22
N GLN A 164 -18.15 7.19 7.42
CA GLN A 164 -18.31 7.73 6.07
C GLN A 164 -17.77 6.73 5.04
N PRO A 165 -18.33 6.69 3.82
CA PRO A 165 -17.86 5.76 2.80
C PRO A 165 -16.49 6.13 2.19
N ALA A 166 -16.18 7.43 2.08
CA ALA A 166 -15.00 7.96 1.38
C ALA A 166 -14.73 9.43 1.74
N GLY A 167 -13.69 10.03 1.18
CA GLY A 167 -13.48 11.47 1.13
C GLY A 167 -12.60 12.06 2.24
N LYS A 168 -12.11 11.26 3.18
CA LYS A 168 -11.21 11.74 4.25
C LYS A 168 -9.77 11.31 4.03
N ILE A 169 -8.84 12.12 4.54
CA ILE A 169 -7.42 11.80 4.63
C ILE A 169 -7.06 11.70 6.11
N TYR A 170 -6.51 10.57 6.51
CA TYR A 170 -6.03 10.33 7.86
C TYR A 170 -4.52 10.11 7.86
N LEU A 171 -3.79 10.93 8.62
CA LEU A 171 -2.34 10.84 8.75
C LEU A 171 -2.01 9.99 9.97
N ALA A 172 -1.65 8.74 9.74
CA ALA A 172 -1.34 7.79 10.81
C ALA A 172 0.15 7.87 11.19
N GLU A 173 0.43 8.01 12.48
CA GLU A 173 1.78 7.89 13.01
C GLU A 173 2.12 6.40 13.18
N THR A 174 2.89 5.86 12.24
CA THR A 174 3.31 4.46 12.25
C THR A 174 4.83 4.37 12.44
N PRO A 175 5.35 3.25 12.98
CA PRO A 175 6.79 3.04 13.08
C PRO A 175 7.44 3.13 11.70
N TRP A 176 8.58 3.80 11.64
CA TRP A 176 9.40 3.85 10.43
C TRP A 176 10.44 2.73 10.46
N PHE A 177 10.51 2.00 9.36
CA PHE A 177 11.54 1.01 9.13
C PHE A 177 12.39 1.48 7.95
N ASN A 178 13.71 1.56 8.13
CA ASN A 178 14.64 1.89 7.05
C ASN A 178 14.85 0.67 6.14
N ILE A 179 13.76 0.17 5.56
CA ILE A 179 13.73 -1.01 4.69
C ILE A 179 13.06 -0.59 3.38
N SER A 180 13.72 -0.87 2.26
CA SER A 180 13.13 -0.70 0.93
C SER A 180 13.45 -1.90 0.05
N ALA A 181 12.62 -2.15 -0.96
CA ALA A 181 12.88 -3.20 -1.94
C ALA A 181 14.22 -2.99 -2.65
N THR A 182 14.59 -1.74 -2.93
CA THR A 182 15.89 -1.39 -3.54
C THR A 182 17.06 -1.85 -2.67
N ILE A 183 17.05 -1.50 -1.38
CA ILE A 183 18.10 -1.93 -0.44
C ILE A 183 18.19 -3.46 -0.38
N ILE A 184 17.05 -4.14 -0.35
CA ILE A 184 17.02 -5.61 -0.34
C ILE A 184 17.65 -6.19 -1.61
N ARG A 185 17.27 -5.71 -2.79
CA ARG A 185 17.85 -6.18 -4.05
C ARG A 185 19.34 -5.93 -4.13
N GLU A 186 19.81 -4.74 -3.74
CA GLU A 186 21.25 -4.39 -3.69
C GLU A 186 22.02 -5.32 -2.76
N ARG A 187 21.51 -5.60 -1.55
CA ARG A 187 22.14 -6.53 -0.61
C ARG A 187 22.21 -7.94 -1.16
N LEU A 188 21.15 -8.43 -1.78
CA LEU A 188 21.12 -9.77 -2.40
C LEU A 188 22.14 -9.88 -3.54
N GLN A 189 22.26 -8.84 -4.39
CA GLN A 189 23.28 -8.77 -5.45
C GLN A 189 24.71 -8.81 -4.90
N ASN A 190 24.92 -8.18 -3.73
CA ASN A 190 26.23 -8.16 -3.05
C ASN A 190 26.50 -9.39 -2.19
N GLY A 191 25.56 -10.33 -2.06
CA GLY A 191 25.68 -11.50 -1.21
C GLY A 191 25.56 -11.18 0.29
N GLU A 192 24.96 -10.05 0.64
CA GLU A 192 24.74 -9.61 2.03
C GLU A 192 23.46 -10.22 2.62
N SER A 193 23.42 -10.37 3.96
CA SER A 193 22.23 -10.90 4.66
C SER A 193 21.05 -9.95 4.58
N CYS A 194 19.84 -10.53 4.38
CA CYS A 194 18.56 -9.84 4.42
C CYS A 194 17.59 -10.43 5.47
N GLU A 195 18.07 -11.26 6.40
CA GLU A 195 17.21 -12.00 7.35
C GLU A 195 16.28 -11.12 8.19
N ASP A 196 16.74 -9.92 8.58
CA ASP A 196 15.96 -8.98 9.38
C ASP A 196 15.06 -8.05 8.56
N LEU A 197 15.06 -8.15 7.24
CA LEU A 197 14.40 -7.19 6.35
C LEU A 197 13.07 -7.71 5.78
N LEU A 198 12.91 -9.02 5.67
CA LEU A 198 11.73 -9.66 5.10
C LEU A 198 11.47 -11.03 5.74
N PRO A 199 10.26 -11.58 5.62
CA PRO A 199 9.93 -12.88 6.20
C PRO A 199 10.82 -14.00 5.67
N GLU A 200 11.26 -14.91 6.56
CA GLU A 200 12.11 -16.04 6.22
C GLU A 200 11.59 -16.89 5.05
N PRO A 201 10.29 -17.24 4.95
CA PRO A 201 9.77 -17.98 3.80
C PRO A 201 9.97 -17.26 2.47
N VAL A 202 9.88 -15.93 2.47
CA VAL A 202 10.12 -15.09 1.28
C VAL A 202 11.60 -15.13 0.90
N LEU A 203 12.49 -14.96 1.87
CA LEU A 203 13.94 -15.03 1.62
C LEU A 203 14.37 -16.39 1.10
N THR A 204 13.82 -17.46 1.67
CA THR A 204 14.05 -18.83 1.21
C THR A 204 13.63 -19.01 -0.27
N TYR A 205 12.43 -18.53 -0.62
CA TYR A 205 11.95 -18.57 -2.00
C TYR A 205 12.83 -17.77 -2.96
N ILE A 206 13.23 -16.55 -2.59
CA ILE A 206 14.16 -15.71 -3.37
C ILE A 206 15.45 -16.47 -3.68
N ASN A 207 16.05 -17.13 -2.68
CA ASN A 207 17.27 -17.90 -2.83
C ASN A 207 17.08 -19.13 -3.73
N GLN A 208 15.98 -19.87 -3.57
CA GLN A 208 15.66 -21.04 -4.39
C GLN A 208 15.43 -20.68 -5.87
N GLN A 209 14.81 -19.54 -6.12
CA GLN A 209 14.52 -19.07 -7.48
C GLN A 209 15.66 -18.25 -8.10
N GLY A 210 16.71 -17.94 -7.34
CA GLY A 210 17.82 -17.12 -7.81
C GLY A 210 17.42 -15.69 -8.19
N LEU A 211 16.41 -15.12 -7.50
CA LEU A 211 15.95 -13.77 -7.77
C LEU A 211 16.92 -12.72 -7.22
N TYR A 212 16.99 -11.58 -7.89
CA TYR A 212 17.76 -10.40 -7.46
C TYR A 212 19.28 -10.67 -7.32
N ARG A 213 19.87 -11.41 -8.26
CA ARG A 213 21.31 -11.76 -8.27
C ARG A 213 22.02 -11.21 -9.51
#